data_e3cb00b07b2fcafc573e7c6b6d35b641
#
_entry.id   e3cb00b07b2fcafc573e7c6b6d35b641
#
_cell.length_a   1.000
_cell.length_b   1.000
_cell.length_c   1.000
_cell.angle_alpha   90.00
_cell.angle_beta   90.00
_cell.angle_gamma   90.00
#
_symmetry.space_group_name_H-M   'P 1'
#
loop_
_entity.id
_entity.type
_entity.pdbx_description
1 polymer ?
#
loop_
_entity_poly.entity_id
_entity_poly.type
_entity_poly.pdbx_seq_one_letter_code
_entity_poly.pdbx_strand_id
1 'polypeptide(L)'
;MKRNILILLPLLALNFTVSAQDTHRTWDQGPLTWDDFTLLTTGGAEQSFLQYELGFAPAHDTIDGIQSHYYLATACMIPGSSWVSADHRTPELLRYHQVVFDMLEVERRTLQRALNTADDPKAFNNMLHAASDRLNTRIAGFRRRTQDGSDTTDIAAFEQQVRHELSLLPATSRPSYTPQPFGFCAYFSLGASCPFGSMGQDFTPGFTIGYGFDFSWNRHLLNIEVYMGNLDARKQLALHNTDPTIQPFYNFAKGQAYSFTDFNIGYGFLLLDNLHMQLAPVAALSIRELETLRTQTDRFSYTRLEPAVGLTFRYHFWQQNSFPRYSALFGNKRISERDRISLHSKVMLSYSSFPRIEGSPAGLYLTALVGIAFGGRYHNVE
;
A
#
# COMPACT_ATOMS: atom_id res chain seq x y z
N MET A 1 -10.31 -50.85 32.74
CA MET A 1 -9.32 -50.04 32.00
C MET A 1 -9.23 -50.57 30.56
N LYS A 2 -9.90 -49.95 29.59
CA LYS A 2 -9.79 -50.30 28.17
C LYS A 2 -9.06 -49.13 27.46
N ARG A 3 -7.83 -49.37 26.97
CA ARG A 3 -7.02 -48.45 26.17
C ARG A 3 -7.53 -48.51 24.72
N ASN A 4 -8.15 -47.46 24.25
CA ASN A 4 -8.43 -47.28 22.84
C ASN A 4 -7.15 -46.72 22.15
N ILE A 5 -6.55 -47.55 21.32
CA ILE A 5 -5.47 -47.19 20.43
C ILE A 5 -6.13 -46.54 19.20
N LEU A 6 -5.96 -45.25 19.05
CA LEU A 6 -6.35 -44.51 17.85
C LEU A 6 -5.25 -44.67 16.81
N ILE A 7 -5.50 -45.49 15.80
CA ILE A 7 -4.63 -45.67 14.64
C ILE A 7 -4.87 -44.47 13.73
N LEU A 8 -3.93 -43.52 13.71
CA LEU A 8 -3.85 -42.44 12.72
C LEU A 8 -3.34 -43.06 11.41
N LEU A 9 -4.21 -43.24 10.43
CA LEU A 9 -3.80 -43.48 9.04
C LEU A 9 -3.32 -42.18 8.44
N PRO A 10 -2.09 -42.11 7.93
CA PRO A 10 -1.68 -40.98 7.10
C PRO A 10 -2.33 -41.16 5.72
N LEU A 11 -3.31 -40.32 5.40
CA LEU A 11 -3.75 -40.11 4.03
C LEU A 11 -2.56 -39.53 3.25
N LEU A 12 -1.89 -40.41 2.49
CA LEU A 12 -0.98 -39.98 1.41
C LEU A 12 -1.85 -39.30 0.34
N ALA A 13 -2.00 -38.00 0.42
CA ALA A 13 -2.47 -37.20 -0.69
C ALA A 13 -1.35 -37.24 -1.76
N LEU A 14 -1.47 -38.15 -2.70
CA LEU A 14 -0.77 -38.11 -3.96
C LEU A 14 -1.24 -36.83 -4.68
N ASN A 15 -0.52 -35.76 -4.49
CA ASN A 15 -0.61 -34.58 -5.37
C ASN A 15 -0.06 -35.03 -6.73
N PHE A 16 -0.95 -35.51 -7.59
CA PHE A 16 -0.70 -35.50 -9.02
C PHE A 16 -0.71 -34.02 -9.43
N THR A 17 0.44 -33.37 -9.38
CA THR A 17 0.69 -32.21 -10.20
C THR A 17 0.68 -32.72 -11.64
N VAL A 18 -0.50 -32.69 -12.26
CA VAL A 18 -0.59 -32.64 -13.72
C VAL A 18 0.09 -31.33 -14.05
N SER A 19 1.36 -31.40 -14.45
CA SER A 19 2.03 -30.33 -15.16
C SER A 19 1.20 -30.15 -16.41
N ALA A 20 0.25 -29.20 -16.42
CA ALA A 20 -0.24 -28.63 -17.64
C ALA A 20 1.02 -28.06 -18.30
N GLN A 21 1.55 -28.74 -19.30
CA GLN A 21 2.55 -28.19 -20.21
C GLN A 21 2.04 -26.83 -20.58
N ASP A 22 2.88 -25.80 -20.46
CA ASP A 22 2.56 -24.44 -20.85
C ASP A 22 1.97 -24.44 -22.25
N THR A 23 0.65 -24.37 -22.33
CA THR A 23 -0.10 -24.39 -23.57
C THR A 23 -0.01 -23.04 -24.30
N HIS A 24 0.77 -22.10 -23.77
CA HIS A 24 0.88 -20.73 -24.22
C HIS A 24 2.32 -20.40 -24.57
N ARG A 25 2.53 -19.86 -25.77
CA ARG A 25 3.82 -19.38 -26.26
C ARG A 25 3.84 -17.86 -26.20
N THR A 26 4.70 -17.29 -25.34
CA THR A 26 4.84 -15.84 -25.17
C THR A 26 6.01 -15.30 -26.02
N TRP A 27 5.98 -14.01 -26.33
CA TRP A 27 6.95 -13.38 -27.21
C TRP A 27 8.38 -13.37 -26.66
N ASP A 28 8.55 -13.24 -25.34
CA ASP A 28 9.82 -13.24 -24.63
C ASP A 28 10.55 -14.60 -24.65
N GLN A 29 9.88 -15.67 -25.00
CA GLN A 29 10.49 -16.99 -25.23
C GLN A 29 11.28 -17.08 -26.54
N GLY A 30 11.32 -16.00 -27.34
CA GLY A 30 12.08 -15.88 -28.57
C GLY A 30 11.23 -16.07 -29.85
N PRO A 31 11.88 -16.13 -31.03
CA PRO A 31 11.21 -16.28 -32.29
C PRO A 31 10.41 -17.58 -32.40
N LEU A 32 9.33 -17.55 -33.23
CA LEU A 32 8.58 -18.75 -33.54
C LEU A 32 9.40 -19.75 -34.34
N THR A 33 9.11 -21.01 -34.08
CA THR A 33 9.65 -22.15 -34.83
C THR A 33 8.51 -23.04 -35.30
N TRP A 34 8.74 -23.92 -36.24
CA TRP A 34 7.70 -24.87 -36.65
C TRP A 34 7.33 -25.88 -35.56
N ASP A 35 8.09 -26.01 -34.53
CA ASP A 35 7.79 -26.86 -33.38
C ASP A 35 6.73 -26.23 -32.45
N ASP A 36 6.46 -24.92 -32.63
CA ASP A 36 5.37 -24.22 -31.94
C ASP A 36 3.99 -24.50 -32.60
N PHE A 37 3.94 -25.19 -33.76
CA PHE A 37 2.71 -25.45 -34.51
C PHE A 37 2.40 -26.96 -34.56
N THR A 38 1.12 -27.28 -34.46
CA THR A 38 0.65 -28.64 -34.70
C THR A 38 0.74 -28.97 -36.20
N LEU A 39 1.32 -30.10 -36.54
CA LEU A 39 1.46 -30.54 -37.94
C LEU A 39 0.18 -31.22 -38.39
N LEU A 40 -0.45 -30.70 -39.47
CA LEU A 40 -1.56 -31.35 -40.15
C LEU A 40 -1.08 -32.12 -41.37
N THR A 41 -1.46 -33.39 -41.45
CA THR A 41 -1.09 -34.32 -42.51
C THR A 41 -2.11 -34.37 -43.65
N THR A 42 -3.28 -33.80 -43.46
CA THR A 42 -4.39 -33.78 -44.45
C THR A 42 -4.55 -32.34 -44.96
N GLY A 43 -4.39 -32.17 -46.30
CA GLY A 43 -4.51 -30.87 -46.95
C GLY A 43 -5.93 -30.31 -46.89
N GLY A 44 -6.06 -29.08 -46.40
CA GLY A 44 -7.23 -28.20 -46.50
C GLY A 44 -6.94 -27.05 -47.48
N ALA A 45 -7.92 -26.19 -47.73
CA ALA A 45 -7.74 -24.99 -48.54
C ALA A 45 -6.80 -23.96 -47.90
N GLU A 46 -6.67 -23.98 -46.58
CA GLU A 46 -5.75 -23.13 -45.81
C GLU A 46 -4.41 -23.84 -45.58
N GLN A 47 -3.31 -23.10 -45.65
CA GLN A 47 -1.95 -23.62 -45.52
C GLN A 47 -1.49 -23.70 -44.07
N SER A 48 -1.97 -22.77 -43.22
CA SER A 48 -1.59 -22.65 -41.87
C SER A 48 -2.53 -21.70 -41.08
N PHE A 49 -2.50 -21.80 -39.77
CA PHE A 49 -3.27 -20.93 -38.88
C PHE A 49 -2.47 -20.67 -37.60
N LEU A 50 -2.47 -19.42 -37.15
CA LEU A 50 -1.92 -19.03 -35.85
C LEU A 50 -3.05 -18.53 -34.96
N GLN A 51 -3.29 -19.26 -33.86
CA GLN A 51 -4.23 -18.86 -32.82
C GLN A 51 -3.48 -18.06 -31.76
N TYR A 52 -4.08 -16.95 -31.34
CA TYR A 52 -3.48 -16.08 -30.30
C TYR A 52 -4.55 -15.58 -29.36
N GLU A 53 -4.10 -15.13 -28.19
CA GLU A 53 -4.89 -14.43 -27.19
C GLU A 53 -4.23 -13.11 -26.78
N LEU A 54 -5.05 -12.08 -26.61
CA LEU A 54 -4.68 -10.80 -26.00
C LEU A 54 -5.60 -10.58 -24.80
N GLY A 55 -5.03 -10.28 -23.65
CA GLY A 55 -5.77 -10.13 -22.42
C GLY A 55 -5.08 -9.22 -21.40
N PHE A 56 -5.63 -9.17 -20.19
CA PHE A 56 -4.96 -8.63 -19.03
C PHE A 56 -5.40 -9.38 -17.76
N ALA A 57 -4.54 -9.35 -16.74
CA ALA A 57 -4.83 -9.95 -15.44
C ALA A 57 -4.26 -9.07 -14.32
N PRO A 58 -4.86 -9.13 -13.12
CA PRO A 58 -4.21 -8.57 -11.93
C PRO A 58 -2.91 -9.34 -11.67
N ALA A 59 -1.85 -8.61 -11.40
CA ALA A 59 -0.54 -9.14 -11.09
C ALA A 59 -0.04 -8.55 -9.76
N HIS A 60 0.80 -9.30 -9.09
CA HIS A 60 1.50 -8.86 -7.90
C HIS A 60 2.96 -9.28 -8.00
N ASP A 61 3.84 -8.38 -7.58
CA ASP A 61 5.28 -8.63 -7.60
C ASP A 61 5.95 -7.84 -6.48
N THR A 62 7.16 -8.20 -6.12
CA THR A 62 7.98 -7.42 -5.20
C THR A 62 8.79 -6.41 -6.00
N ILE A 63 8.42 -5.13 -5.89
CA ILE A 63 9.12 -4.00 -6.53
C ILE A 63 9.79 -3.18 -5.42
N ASP A 64 11.10 -3.00 -5.51
CA ASP A 64 11.92 -2.32 -4.49
C ASP A 64 11.73 -2.87 -3.07
N GLY A 65 11.55 -4.18 -2.93
CA GLY A 65 11.36 -4.87 -1.66
C GLY A 65 9.94 -4.76 -1.08
N ILE A 66 8.96 -4.23 -1.85
CA ILE A 66 7.58 -4.03 -1.42
C ILE A 66 6.62 -4.75 -2.35
N GLN A 67 5.68 -5.49 -1.77
CA GLN A 67 4.59 -6.09 -2.55
C GLN A 67 3.77 -5.00 -3.24
N SER A 68 3.62 -5.14 -4.56
CA SER A 68 2.96 -4.15 -5.41
C SER A 68 1.92 -4.84 -6.28
N HIS A 69 0.74 -4.23 -6.37
CA HIS A 69 -0.36 -4.70 -7.19
C HIS A 69 -0.51 -3.81 -8.43
N TYR A 70 -0.64 -4.44 -9.60
CA TYR A 70 -0.83 -3.75 -10.86
C TYR A 70 -1.58 -4.65 -11.85
N TYR A 71 -1.92 -4.15 -13.03
CA TYR A 71 -2.51 -4.96 -14.09
C TYR A 71 -1.47 -5.22 -15.16
N LEU A 72 -1.37 -6.49 -15.56
CA LEU A 72 -0.44 -6.97 -16.57
C LEU A 72 -1.21 -7.31 -17.84
N ALA A 73 -0.86 -6.66 -18.95
CA ALA A 73 -1.33 -7.07 -20.27
C ALA A 73 -0.63 -8.36 -20.71
N THR A 74 -1.39 -9.34 -21.14
CA THR A 74 -0.92 -10.64 -21.57
C THR A 74 -1.18 -10.85 -23.06
N ALA A 75 -0.25 -11.48 -23.75
CA ALA A 75 -0.40 -11.91 -25.13
C ALA A 75 0.37 -13.21 -25.34
N CYS A 76 -0.26 -14.15 -26.00
CA CYS A 76 0.35 -15.45 -26.28
C CYS A 76 -0.21 -16.06 -27.57
N MET A 77 0.60 -16.89 -28.20
CA MET A 77 0.16 -17.87 -29.17
C MET A 77 -0.28 -19.14 -28.44
N ILE A 78 -1.27 -19.84 -28.98
CA ILE A 78 -1.77 -21.12 -28.47
C ILE A 78 -1.28 -22.24 -29.41
N PRO A 79 -0.18 -22.94 -29.04
CA PRO A 79 0.42 -23.97 -29.89
C PRO A 79 -0.56 -25.09 -30.27
N GLY A 80 -1.36 -25.56 -29.30
CA GLY A 80 -2.34 -26.65 -29.54
C GLY A 80 -3.46 -26.30 -30.51
N SER A 81 -3.72 -25.01 -30.75
CA SER A 81 -4.73 -24.52 -31.70
C SER A 81 -4.12 -23.87 -32.97
N SER A 82 -2.80 -23.76 -33.01
CA SER A 82 -2.05 -23.24 -34.17
C SER A 82 -1.51 -24.42 -34.96
N TRP A 83 -1.62 -24.35 -36.30
CA TRP A 83 -1.25 -25.48 -37.13
C TRP A 83 -0.67 -25.06 -38.47
N VAL A 84 0.08 -25.95 -39.09
CA VAL A 84 0.65 -25.83 -40.45
C VAL A 84 0.50 -27.15 -41.19
N SER A 85 0.19 -27.07 -42.50
CA SER A 85 0.19 -28.25 -43.39
C SER A 85 1.63 -28.72 -43.64
N ALA A 86 1.83 -30.03 -43.70
CA ALA A 86 3.15 -30.63 -43.87
C ALA A 86 3.92 -30.11 -45.10
N ASP A 87 3.19 -29.86 -46.18
CA ASP A 87 3.77 -29.41 -47.45
C ASP A 87 4.08 -27.90 -47.50
N HIS A 88 3.67 -27.14 -46.47
CA HIS A 88 3.79 -25.68 -46.42
C HIS A 88 4.72 -25.15 -45.35
N ARG A 89 5.56 -25.99 -44.73
CA ARG A 89 6.58 -25.56 -43.74
C ARG A 89 7.76 -24.84 -44.40
N THR A 90 7.51 -23.64 -44.92
CA THR A 90 8.55 -22.81 -45.55
C THR A 90 9.07 -21.73 -44.63
N PRO A 91 10.30 -21.25 -44.81
CA PRO A 91 10.83 -20.13 -44.03
C PRO A 91 10.01 -18.84 -44.18
N GLU A 92 9.45 -18.62 -45.38
CA GLU A 92 8.65 -17.45 -45.72
C GLU A 92 7.32 -17.45 -44.96
N LEU A 93 6.63 -18.59 -44.92
CA LEU A 93 5.39 -18.73 -44.15
C LEU A 93 5.63 -18.63 -42.63
N LEU A 94 6.75 -19.15 -42.14
CA LEU A 94 7.14 -18.95 -40.72
C LEU A 94 7.39 -17.47 -40.41
N ARG A 95 8.08 -16.77 -41.32
CA ARG A 95 8.30 -15.32 -41.21
C ARG A 95 6.99 -14.52 -41.25
N TYR A 96 6.02 -14.93 -42.05
CA TYR A 96 4.68 -14.36 -42.06
C TYR A 96 4.00 -14.49 -40.68
N HIS A 97 4.04 -15.68 -40.07
CA HIS A 97 3.49 -15.88 -38.73
C HIS A 97 4.26 -15.10 -37.63
N GLN A 98 5.58 -14.96 -37.76
CA GLN A 98 6.38 -14.16 -36.88
C GLN A 98 5.93 -12.69 -36.89
N VAL A 99 5.62 -12.12 -38.06
CA VAL A 99 5.10 -10.74 -38.16
C VAL A 99 3.75 -10.60 -37.46
N VAL A 100 2.87 -11.59 -37.57
CA VAL A 100 1.59 -11.59 -36.82
C VAL A 100 1.84 -11.64 -35.31
N PHE A 101 2.78 -12.48 -34.86
CA PHE A 101 3.15 -12.61 -33.45
C PHE A 101 3.82 -11.32 -32.92
N ASP A 102 4.61 -10.66 -33.73
CA ASP A 102 5.21 -9.36 -33.41
C ASP A 102 4.16 -8.25 -33.33
N MET A 103 3.13 -8.26 -34.20
CA MET A 103 1.98 -7.34 -34.11
C MET A 103 1.19 -7.54 -32.80
N LEU A 104 1.00 -8.79 -32.39
CA LEU A 104 0.36 -9.11 -31.11
C LEU A 104 1.14 -8.51 -29.95
N GLU A 105 2.47 -8.61 -29.96
CA GLU A 105 3.32 -8.02 -28.91
C GLU A 105 3.27 -6.47 -28.91
N VAL A 106 3.21 -5.81 -30.09
CA VAL A 106 2.99 -4.36 -30.19
C VAL A 106 1.69 -3.96 -29.49
N GLU A 107 0.59 -4.68 -29.78
CA GLU A 107 -0.69 -4.39 -29.15
C GLU A 107 -0.69 -4.70 -27.65
N ARG A 108 -0.01 -5.75 -27.19
CA ARG A 108 0.18 -6.02 -25.76
C ARG A 108 0.88 -4.87 -25.06
N ARG A 109 2.00 -4.37 -25.61
CA ARG A 109 2.74 -3.21 -25.04
C ARG A 109 1.90 -1.95 -25.07
N THR A 110 1.13 -1.74 -26.12
CA THR A 110 0.21 -0.60 -26.24
C THR A 110 -0.93 -0.69 -25.24
N LEU A 111 -1.51 -1.89 -25.05
CA LEU A 111 -2.52 -2.15 -24.03
C LEU A 111 -1.95 -1.95 -22.61
N GLN A 112 -0.73 -2.46 -22.35
CA GLN A 112 -0.06 -2.25 -21.06
C GLN A 112 0.09 -0.76 -20.73
N ARG A 113 0.51 0.03 -21.72
CA ARG A 113 0.62 1.48 -21.55
C ARG A 113 -0.73 2.12 -21.25
N ALA A 114 -1.80 1.68 -21.94
CA ALA A 114 -3.15 2.15 -21.68
C ALA A 114 -3.65 1.76 -20.29
N LEU A 115 -3.46 0.51 -19.86
CA LEU A 115 -3.77 0.05 -18.50
C LEU A 115 -2.98 0.84 -17.45
N ASN A 116 -1.71 1.12 -17.73
CA ASN A 116 -0.86 1.92 -16.87
C ASN A 116 -1.30 3.38 -16.76
N THR A 117 -2.03 3.93 -17.71
CA THR A 117 -2.50 5.32 -17.71
C THR A 117 -3.99 5.48 -17.46
N ALA A 118 -4.74 4.40 -17.30
CA ALA A 118 -6.18 4.43 -17.11
C ALA A 118 -6.59 4.91 -15.71
N ASP A 119 -7.64 5.70 -15.64
CA ASP A 119 -8.17 6.30 -14.41
C ASP A 119 -9.10 5.36 -13.64
N ASP A 120 -9.83 4.49 -14.37
CA ASP A 120 -10.85 3.61 -13.82
C ASP A 120 -10.67 2.18 -14.33
N PRO A 121 -10.53 1.18 -13.44
CA PRO A 121 -10.49 -0.22 -13.81
C PRO A 121 -11.70 -0.69 -14.65
N LYS A 122 -12.85 -0.02 -14.52
CA LYS A 122 -14.04 -0.32 -15.34
C LYS A 122 -13.81 -0.09 -16.84
N ALA A 123 -12.86 0.77 -17.20
CA ALA A 123 -12.50 1.03 -18.59
C ALA A 123 -11.63 -0.08 -19.23
N PHE A 124 -11.05 -0.98 -18.44
CA PHE A 124 -10.06 -1.95 -18.91
C PHE A 124 -10.62 -2.92 -19.96
N ASN A 125 -11.86 -3.39 -19.78
CA ASN A 125 -12.50 -4.23 -20.79
C ASN A 125 -12.70 -3.49 -22.13
N ASN A 126 -13.08 -2.22 -22.07
CA ASN A 126 -13.22 -1.41 -23.30
C ASN A 126 -11.85 -1.18 -23.98
N MET A 127 -10.79 -1.01 -23.18
CA MET A 127 -9.42 -0.89 -23.70
C MET A 127 -8.95 -2.19 -24.35
N LEU A 128 -9.25 -3.34 -23.76
CA LEU A 128 -8.97 -4.65 -24.35
C LEU A 128 -9.73 -4.85 -25.65
N HIS A 129 -11.03 -4.55 -25.67
CA HIS A 129 -11.83 -4.65 -26.92
C HIS A 129 -11.26 -3.75 -28.02
N ALA A 130 -10.94 -2.49 -27.70
CA ALA A 130 -10.34 -1.58 -28.66
C ALA A 130 -8.96 -2.06 -29.17
N ALA A 131 -8.14 -2.65 -28.28
CA ALA A 131 -6.85 -3.24 -28.68
C ALA A 131 -7.04 -4.46 -29.59
N SER A 132 -7.99 -5.33 -29.26
CA SER A 132 -8.33 -6.51 -30.09
C SER A 132 -8.85 -6.12 -31.47
N ASP A 133 -9.71 -5.09 -31.54
CA ASP A 133 -10.24 -4.59 -32.82
C ASP A 133 -9.13 -3.98 -33.68
N ARG A 134 -8.21 -3.22 -33.12
CA ARG A 134 -7.04 -2.69 -33.81
C ARG A 134 -6.15 -3.82 -34.37
N LEU A 135 -5.85 -4.81 -33.51
CA LEU A 135 -5.05 -5.98 -33.88
C LEU A 135 -5.69 -6.75 -35.03
N ASN A 136 -6.96 -7.07 -34.90
CA ASN A 136 -7.71 -7.82 -35.93
C ASN A 136 -7.75 -7.06 -37.25
N THR A 137 -7.99 -5.75 -37.21
CA THR A 137 -8.00 -4.89 -38.41
C THR A 137 -6.62 -4.88 -39.09
N ARG A 138 -5.55 -4.78 -38.28
CA ARG A 138 -4.17 -4.77 -38.75
C ARG A 138 -3.78 -6.10 -39.38
N ILE A 139 -4.09 -7.22 -38.73
CA ILE A 139 -3.85 -8.57 -39.27
C ILE A 139 -4.62 -8.80 -40.55
N ALA A 140 -5.90 -8.41 -40.61
CA ALA A 140 -6.69 -8.53 -41.81
C ALA A 140 -6.11 -7.72 -43.01
N GLY A 141 -5.58 -6.52 -42.72
CA GLY A 141 -4.87 -5.70 -43.71
C GLY A 141 -3.57 -6.37 -44.19
N PHE A 142 -2.79 -6.91 -43.25
CA PHE A 142 -1.56 -7.65 -43.54
C PHE A 142 -1.83 -8.90 -44.42
N ARG A 143 -2.80 -9.74 -44.02
CA ARG A 143 -3.22 -10.93 -44.77
C ARG A 143 -3.55 -10.61 -46.22
N ARG A 144 -4.37 -9.58 -46.47
CA ARG A 144 -4.77 -9.17 -47.82
C ARG A 144 -3.59 -8.71 -48.66
N ARG A 145 -2.66 -7.91 -48.08
CA ARG A 145 -1.52 -7.37 -48.84
C ARG A 145 -0.48 -8.42 -49.14
N THR A 146 -0.24 -9.34 -48.22
CA THR A 146 0.74 -10.42 -48.37
C THR A 146 0.15 -11.65 -49.06
N GLN A 147 -1.14 -11.60 -49.48
CA GLN A 147 -1.83 -12.76 -50.04
C GLN A 147 -1.65 -14.03 -49.21
N ASP A 148 -1.95 -13.89 -47.89
CA ASP A 148 -1.79 -14.94 -46.88
C ASP A 148 -0.36 -15.53 -46.80
N GLY A 149 0.65 -14.71 -47.01
CA GLY A 149 2.06 -15.07 -46.88
C GLY A 149 2.76 -15.39 -48.22
N SER A 150 2.08 -15.27 -49.36
CA SER A 150 2.68 -15.52 -50.69
C SER A 150 3.53 -14.37 -51.21
N ASP A 151 3.24 -13.11 -50.84
CA ASP A 151 4.03 -11.93 -51.20
C ASP A 151 5.12 -11.64 -50.17
N THR A 152 6.33 -12.06 -50.48
CA THR A 152 7.50 -11.91 -49.57
C THR A 152 8.01 -10.48 -49.47
N THR A 153 7.74 -9.62 -50.48
CA THR A 153 8.17 -8.22 -50.46
C THR A 153 7.36 -7.43 -49.44
N ASP A 154 6.04 -7.60 -49.47
CA ASP A 154 5.16 -6.96 -48.48
C ASP A 154 5.41 -7.51 -47.04
N ILE A 155 5.71 -8.80 -46.89
CA ILE A 155 6.11 -9.36 -45.59
C ILE A 155 7.33 -8.61 -45.04
N ALA A 156 8.38 -8.38 -45.85
CA ALA A 156 9.59 -7.68 -45.43
C ALA A 156 9.31 -6.23 -44.99
N ALA A 157 8.44 -5.52 -45.71
CA ALA A 157 8.04 -4.16 -45.37
C ALA A 157 7.30 -4.09 -44.01
N PHE A 158 6.33 -4.99 -43.81
CA PHE A 158 5.62 -5.07 -42.52
C PHE A 158 6.53 -5.48 -41.37
N GLU A 159 7.44 -6.43 -41.55
CA GLU A 159 8.41 -6.83 -40.54
C GLU A 159 9.27 -5.64 -40.08
N GLN A 160 9.76 -4.84 -41.03
CA GLN A 160 10.55 -3.64 -40.69
C GLN A 160 9.71 -2.61 -39.90
N GLN A 161 8.45 -2.39 -40.32
CA GLN A 161 7.55 -1.49 -39.62
C GLN A 161 7.27 -1.96 -38.18
N VAL A 162 6.89 -3.22 -38.00
CA VAL A 162 6.56 -3.79 -36.70
C VAL A 162 7.78 -3.80 -35.76
N ARG A 163 8.96 -4.13 -36.31
CA ARG A 163 10.22 -4.07 -35.55
C ARG A 163 10.54 -2.66 -35.07
N HIS A 164 10.28 -1.65 -35.92
CA HIS A 164 10.42 -0.26 -35.54
C HIS A 164 9.45 0.11 -34.42
N GLU A 165 8.17 -0.24 -34.51
CA GLU A 165 7.17 0.01 -33.46
C GLU A 165 7.56 -0.67 -32.14
N LEU A 166 8.03 -1.93 -32.17
CA LEU A 166 8.54 -2.62 -30.97
C LEU A 166 9.72 -1.90 -30.33
N SER A 167 10.59 -1.26 -31.12
CA SER A 167 11.71 -0.49 -30.60
C SER A 167 11.31 0.79 -29.87
N LEU A 168 10.11 1.33 -30.18
CA LEU A 168 9.57 2.54 -29.53
C LEU A 168 8.79 2.25 -28.25
N LEU A 169 8.42 1.00 -28.01
CA LEU A 169 7.61 0.58 -26.88
C LEU A 169 8.47 -0.14 -25.85
N PRO A 170 8.38 0.22 -24.55
CA PRO A 170 9.14 -0.45 -23.51
C PRO A 170 8.74 -1.91 -23.40
N ALA A 171 9.74 -2.79 -23.26
CA ALA A 171 9.51 -4.23 -23.09
C ALA A 171 8.95 -4.55 -21.69
N THR A 172 9.33 -3.75 -20.68
CA THR A 172 8.93 -3.99 -19.30
C THR A 172 7.50 -3.52 -19.05
N SER A 173 6.73 -4.33 -18.34
CA SER A 173 5.36 -4.05 -17.95
C SER A 173 5.23 -3.61 -16.50
N ARG A 174 6.35 -3.63 -15.74
CA ARG A 174 6.37 -3.29 -14.32
C ARG A 174 6.26 -1.78 -14.13
N PRO A 175 5.36 -1.32 -13.25
CA PRO A 175 5.29 0.09 -12.91
C PRO A 175 6.52 0.52 -12.09
N SER A 176 6.90 1.79 -12.20
CA SER A 176 7.88 2.43 -11.33
C SER A 176 7.17 3.28 -10.28
N TYR A 177 7.73 3.34 -9.06
CA TYR A 177 7.13 4.05 -7.93
C TYR A 177 8.07 5.15 -7.44
N THR A 178 7.71 6.42 -7.70
CA THR A 178 8.48 7.58 -7.21
C THR A 178 7.82 8.16 -5.96
N PRO A 179 8.52 8.24 -4.81
CA PRO A 179 7.93 8.76 -3.58
C PRO A 179 7.38 10.17 -3.72
N GLN A 180 6.17 10.41 -3.23
CA GLN A 180 5.59 11.73 -3.02
C GLN A 180 6.02 12.27 -1.65
N PRO A 181 6.10 13.60 -1.49
CA PRO A 181 6.47 14.19 -0.20
C PRO A 181 5.43 13.93 0.89
N PHE A 182 4.16 13.72 0.52
CA PHE A 182 3.05 13.60 1.46
C PHE A 182 2.85 12.17 1.96
N GLY A 183 2.55 12.07 3.26
CA GLY A 183 2.11 10.83 3.91
C GLY A 183 1.10 11.12 5.00
N PHE A 184 0.30 10.11 5.32
CA PHE A 184 -0.71 10.14 6.37
C PHE A 184 -0.64 8.88 7.20
N CYS A 185 -0.88 8.99 8.51
CA CYS A 185 -0.92 7.85 9.41
C CYS A 185 -1.90 8.12 10.54
N ALA A 186 -2.74 7.15 10.84
CA ALA A 186 -3.58 7.11 12.04
C ALA A 186 -3.04 6.06 13.01
N TYR A 187 -3.14 6.29 14.30
CA TYR A 187 -2.67 5.33 15.30
C TYR A 187 -3.52 5.31 16.56
N PHE A 188 -3.48 4.18 17.22
CA PHE A 188 -4.03 3.92 18.53
C PHE A 188 -2.95 3.31 19.40
N SER A 189 -2.84 3.78 20.65
CA SER A 189 -1.80 3.35 21.58
C SER A 189 -2.30 3.30 23.03
N LEU A 190 -1.66 2.47 23.80
CA LEU A 190 -1.89 2.26 25.23
C LEU A 190 -0.58 2.45 25.96
N GLY A 191 -0.65 2.89 27.21
CA GLY A 191 0.54 3.05 28.02
C GLY A 191 0.27 3.66 29.39
N ALA A 192 1.21 4.46 29.84
CA ALA A 192 1.13 5.08 31.16
C ALA A 192 1.65 6.51 31.13
N SER A 193 1.07 7.34 31.99
CA SER A 193 1.58 8.67 32.35
C SER A 193 2.12 8.64 33.77
N CYS A 194 3.38 9.00 33.90
CA CYS A 194 4.13 8.99 35.16
C CYS A 194 4.46 10.42 35.57
N PRO A 195 3.85 10.94 36.61
CA PRO A 195 4.20 12.26 37.16
C PRO A 195 5.53 12.19 37.92
N PHE A 196 6.33 13.28 37.84
CA PHE A 196 7.63 13.44 38.50
C PHE A 196 7.72 14.75 39.29
N GLY A 197 8.75 14.86 40.13
CA GLY A 197 8.94 16.04 40.99
C GLY A 197 7.82 16.13 42.05
N SER A 198 7.31 17.33 42.28
CA SER A 198 6.20 17.55 43.21
C SER A 198 4.92 16.84 42.78
N MET A 199 4.66 16.79 41.47
CA MET A 199 3.54 16.01 40.92
C MET A 199 3.63 14.52 41.28
N GLY A 200 4.82 13.93 41.27
CA GLY A 200 5.03 12.52 41.63
C GLY A 200 4.88 12.26 43.15
N GLN A 201 4.94 13.29 43.99
CA GLN A 201 4.64 13.17 45.43
C GLN A 201 3.13 13.16 45.67
N ASP A 202 2.35 13.77 44.77
CA ASP A 202 0.93 13.97 44.93
C ASP A 202 0.08 12.95 44.14
N PHE A 203 0.60 12.46 43.02
CA PHE A 203 -0.12 11.52 42.13
C PHE A 203 0.66 10.25 41.85
N THR A 204 -0.06 9.15 41.64
CA THR A 204 0.50 7.88 41.15
C THR A 204 0.58 7.86 39.64
N PRO A 205 1.47 7.04 39.06
CA PRO A 205 1.36 6.71 37.62
C PRO A 205 0.00 6.13 37.30
N GLY A 206 -0.54 6.51 36.13
CA GLY A 206 -1.83 6.05 35.67
C GLY A 206 -1.82 5.50 34.27
N PHE A 207 -2.88 4.76 33.91
CA PHE A 207 -3.08 4.23 32.59
C PHE A 207 -3.45 5.35 31.61
N THR A 208 -2.96 5.23 30.36
CA THR A 208 -3.20 6.22 29.32
C THR A 208 -3.53 5.54 28.01
N ILE A 209 -4.56 6.03 27.35
CA ILE A 209 -4.94 5.68 25.98
C ILE A 209 -4.60 6.86 25.10
N GLY A 210 -4.01 6.60 23.94
CA GLY A 210 -3.68 7.62 22.96
C GLY A 210 -4.21 7.25 21.57
N TYR A 211 -4.72 8.22 20.86
CA TYR A 211 -5.03 8.11 19.44
C TYR A 211 -4.70 9.41 18.71
N GLY A 212 -4.35 9.30 17.45
CA GLY A 212 -3.96 10.49 16.72
C GLY A 212 -3.71 10.24 15.25
N PHE A 213 -3.35 11.35 14.62
CA PHE A 213 -3.04 11.42 13.20
C PHE A 213 -1.72 12.12 12.99
N ASP A 214 -0.94 11.61 12.05
CA ASP A 214 0.30 12.21 11.59
C ASP A 214 0.18 12.55 10.11
N PHE A 215 0.53 13.78 9.78
CA PHE A 215 0.67 14.26 8.42
C PHE A 215 2.15 14.53 8.17
N SER A 216 2.74 13.83 7.21
CA SER A 216 4.14 14.06 6.84
C SER A 216 4.24 14.79 5.51
N TRP A 217 5.18 15.74 5.43
CA TRP A 217 5.59 16.40 4.21
C TRP A 217 7.11 16.37 4.11
N ASN A 218 7.64 15.58 3.21
CA ASN A 218 9.07 15.23 3.20
C ASN A 218 9.50 14.65 4.55
N ARG A 219 10.37 15.39 5.27
CA ARG A 219 10.83 15.04 6.63
C ARG A 219 10.10 15.75 7.75
N HIS A 220 9.18 16.65 7.42
CA HIS A 220 8.38 17.37 8.41
C HIS A 220 7.18 16.53 8.84
N LEU A 221 6.84 16.56 10.12
CA LEU A 221 5.76 15.80 10.72
C LEU A 221 4.86 16.73 11.52
N LEU A 222 3.57 16.77 11.21
CA LEU A 222 2.53 17.40 12.03
C LEU A 222 1.76 16.30 12.74
N ASN A 223 1.73 16.35 14.08
CA ASN A 223 0.95 15.44 14.90
C ASN A 223 -0.31 16.14 15.43
N ILE A 224 -1.44 15.45 15.41
CA ILE A 224 -2.67 15.85 16.11
C ILE A 224 -3.12 14.64 16.91
N GLU A 225 -3.16 14.77 18.25
CA GLU A 225 -3.32 13.63 19.14
C GLU A 225 -4.23 13.95 20.32
N VAL A 226 -4.88 12.92 20.82
CA VAL A 226 -5.62 12.97 22.07
C VAL A 226 -5.12 11.85 22.98
N TYR A 227 -4.74 12.20 24.20
CA TYR A 227 -4.45 11.25 25.28
C TYR A 227 -5.53 11.35 26.33
N MET A 228 -5.99 10.23 26.81
CA MET A 228 -6.95 10.13 27.90
C MET A 228 -6.42 9.13 28.93
N GLY A 229 -6.52 9.48 30.18
CA GLY A 229 -6.04 8.61 31.24
C GLY A 229 -6.56 9.01 32.61
N ASN A 230 -6.03 8.31 33.60
CA ASN A 230 -6.33 8.59 34.99
C ASN A 230 -5.05 8.66 35.83
N LEU A 231 -5.11 9.39 36.94
CA LEU A 231 -4.09 9.45 37.95
C LEU A 231 -4.80 9.36 39.30
N ASP A 232 -4.20 8.72 40.31
CA ASP A 232 -4.77 8.67 41.66
C ASP A 232 -3.99 9.56 42.60
N ALA A 233 -4.67 10.23 43.52
CA ALA A 233 -4.05 11.03 44.57
C ALA A 233 -3.33 10.13 45.58
N ARG A 234 -2.03 10.37 45.85
CA ARG A 234 -1.23 9.64 46.84
C ARG A 234 -1.56 10.02 48.27
N LYS A 235 -2.00 11.25 48.48
CA LYS A 235 -2.34 11.84 49.78
C LYS A 235 -3.60 12.67 49.64
N GLN A 236 -4.16 13.08 50.79
CA GLN A 236 -5.21 14.08 50.78
C GLN A 236 -4.64 15.41 50.27
N LEU A 237 -5.29 15.99 49.28
CA LEU A 237 -4.93 17.27 48.68
C LEU A 237 -6.06 18.27 48.91
N ALA A 238 -5.73 19.42 49.52
CA ALA A 238 -6.63 20.56 49.60
C ALA A 238 -6.13 21.62 48.63
N LEU A 239 -6.88 21.88 47.58
CA LEU A 239 -6.54 22.87 46.55
C LEU A 239 -7.44 24.10 46.74
N HIS A 240 -6.83 25.27 46.80
CA HIS A 240 -7.55 26.55 46.88
C HIS A 240 -7.50 27.25 45.54
N ASN A 241 -8.67 27.53 44.97
CA ASN A 241 -8.74 28.25 43.70
C ASN A 241 -8.71 29.75 43.95
N THR A 242 -7.79 30.46 43.33
CA THR A 242 -7.65 31.91 43.41
C THR A 242 -8.58 32.67 42.50
N ASP A 243 -9.32 31.96 41.61
CA ASP A 243 -10.32 32.56 40.74
C ASP A 243 -11.67 32.63 41.45
N PRO A 244 -12.21 33.84 41.74
CA PRO A 244 -13.45 34.02 42.49
C PRO A 244 -14.70 33.54 41.74
N THR A 245 -14.59 33.25 40.46
CA THR A 245 -15.71 32.75 39.63
C THR A 245 -15.88 31.25 39.66
N ILE A 246 -14.91 30.52 40.24
CA ILE A 246 -14.86 29.06 40.32
C ILE A 246 -14.92 28.66 41.82
N GLN A 247 -15.44 27.46 42.06
CA GLN A 247 -15.53 26.93 43.45
C GLN A 247 -14.21 27.04 44.22
N PRO A 248 -14.20 27.67 45.40
CA PRO A 248 -12.96 28.09 46.06
C PRO A 248 -12.12 26.97 46.67
N PHE A 249 -12.71 25.82 47.02
CA PHE A 249 -12.01 24.72 47.68
C PHE A 249 -12.35 23.37 47.10
N TYR A 250 -11.29 22.55 46.87
CA TYR A 250 -11.41 21.15 46.50
C TYR A 250 -10.59 20.30 47.48
N ASN A 251 -11.26 19.35 48.10
CA ASN A 251 -10.61 18.36 48.94
C ASN A 251 -10.61 17.02 48.20
N PHE A 252 -9.42 16.52 47.94
CA PHE A 252 -9.25 15.23 47.30
C PHE A 252 -8.80 14.20 48.34
N ALA A 253 -9.54 13.13 48.44
CA ALA A 253 -9.16 12.02 49.31
C ALA A 253 -7.97 11.25 48.75
N LYS A 254 -7.17 10.66 49.62
CA LYS A 254 -6.15 9.71 49.18
C LYS A 254 -6.80 8.56 48.39
N GLY A 255 -6.22 8.23 47.22
CA GLY A 255 -6.74 7.20 46.33
C GLY A 255 -7.89 7.66 45.41
N GLN A 256 -8.28 8.93 45.51
CA GLN A 256 -9.27 9.48 44.57
C GLN A 256 -8.67 9.61 43.17
N ALA A 257 -9.38 9.07 42.19
CA ALA A 257 -8.96 9.09 40.77
C ALA A 257 -9.36 10.39 40.07
N TYR A 258 -8.47 10.83 39.20
CA TYR A 258 -8.65 11.94 38.27
C TYR A 258 -8.60 11.39 36.85
N SER A 259 -9.45 11.87 36.01
CA SER A 259 -9.27 11.75 34.59
C SER A 259 -8.53 12.95 34.04
N PHE A 260 -7.67 12.70 33.05
CA PHE A 260 -7.11 13.77 32.26
C PHE A 260 -7.37 13.50 30.76
N THR A 261 -7.54 14.58 30.02
CA THR A 261 -7.59 14.58 28.57
C THR A 261 -6.60 15.60 28.05
N ASP A 262 -5.67 15.16 27.23
CA ASP A 262 -4.66 15.98 26.57
C ASP A 262 -4.96 16.04 25.08
N PHE A 263 -5.22 17.23 24.57
CA PHE A 263 -5.24 17.47 23.14
C PHE A 263 -3.89 18.08 22.71
N ASN A 264 -3.15 17.38 21.88
CA ASN A 264 -1.80 17.75 21.47
C ASN A 264 -1.76 18.12 20.00
N ILE A 265 -1.10 19.25 19.70
CA ILE A 265 -0.66 19.61 18.35
C ILE A 265 0.86 19.71 18.40
N GLY A 266 1.51 18.84 17.63
CA GLY A 266 2.95 18.70 17.65
C GLY A 266 3.58 18.85 16.26
N TYR A 267 4.81 19.33 16.27
CA TYR A 267 5.69 19.36 15.10
C TYR A 267 6.89 18.45 15.36
N GLY A 268 7.22 17.62 14.39
CA GLY A 268 8.37 16.73 14.43
C GLY A 268 9.22 16.80 13.16
N PHE A 269 10.40 16.23 13.25
CA PHE A 269 11.30 16.09 12.10
C PHE A 269 11.80 14.66 12.00
N LEU A 270 11.58 13.98 10.86
CA LEU A 270 11.99 12.60 10.61
C LEU A 270 13.51 12.52 10.46
N LEU A 271 14.20 12.11 11.52
CA LEU A 271 15.64 11.84 11.51
C LEU A 271 15.94 10.57 10.75
N LEU A 272 15.13 9.54 10.96
CA LEU A 272 15.17 8.27 10.28
C LEU A 272 13.83 8.01 9.60
N ASP A 273 13.87 7.69 8.32
CA ASP A 273 12.69 7.34 7.54
C ASP A 273 13.12 6.41 6.38
N ASN A 274 12.99 5.12 6.64
CA ASN A 274 13.34 4.08 5.68
C ASN A 274 12.22 3.04 5.56
N LEU A 275 12.46 1.95 4.84
CA LEU A 275 11.47 0.89 4.64
C LEU A 275 10.96 0.28 5.96
N HIS A 276 11.81 0.15 6.97
CA HIS A 276 11.46 -0.58 8.18
C HIS A 276 11.18 0.31 9.38
N MET A 277 11.74 1.51 9.43
CA MET A 277 11.72 2.33 10.63
C MET A 277 11.52 3.82 10.34
N GLN A 278 10.81 4.48 11.24
CA GLN A 278 10.75 5.94 11.35
C GLN A 278 11.08 6.36 12.76
N LEU A 279 11.86 7.45 12.89
CA LEU A 279 12.20 8.08 14.17
C LEU A 279 12.13 9.59 14.02
N ALA A 280 11.37 10.25 14.92
CA ALA A 280 11.26 11.70 14.94
C ALA A 280 11.23 12.24 16.37
N PRO A 281 12.08 13.22 16.70
CA PRO A 281 11.82 14.12 17.83
C PRO A 281 10.59 14.97 17.51
N VAL A 282 9.79 15.26 18.53
CA VAL A 282 8.55 16.02 18.45
C VAL A 282 8.53 17.07 19.54
N ALA A 283 8.14 18.30 19.20
CA ALA A 283 7.75 19.34 20.12
C ALA A 283 6.25 19.60 19.94
N ALA A 284 5.51 19.69 21.04
CA ALA A 284 4.07 19.83 21.02
C ALA A 284 3.57 20.89 22.00
N LEU A 285 2.41 21.43 21.69
CA LEU A 285 1.58 22.16 22.65
C LEU A 285 0.39 21.26 23.01
N SER A 286 0.22 21.03 24.30
CA SER A 286 -0.85 20.21 24.87
C SER A 286 -1.87 21.10 25.56
N ILE A 287 -3.13 20.94 25.21
CA ILE A 287 -4.25 21.47 26.00
C ILE A 287 -4.66 20.34 26.93
N ARG A 288 -4.25 20.45 28.20
CA ARG A 288 -4.58 19.46 29.22
C ARG A 288 -5.82 19.88 29.98
N GLU A 289 -6.78 18.98 30.05
CA GLU A 289 -7.95 19.08 30.92
C GLU A 289 -7.86 18.02 32.00
N LEU A 290 -7.98 18.45 33.30
CA LEU A 290 -8.06 17.59 34.46
C LEU A 290 -9.45 17.65 35.04
N GLU A 291 -10.08 16.50 35.25
CA GLU A 291 -11.41 16.39 35.83
C GLU A 291 -11.43 15.37 36.97
N THR A 292 -12.30 15.60 37.96
CA THR A 292 -12.64 14.56 38.93
C THR A 292 -13.58 13.55 38.29
N LEU A 293 -13.29 12.24 38.47
CA LEU A 293 -14.20 11.19 38.03
C LEU A 293 -15.56 11.33 38.77
N ARG A 294 -16.62 11.36 37.99
CA ARG A 294 -18.00 11.64 38.39
C ARG A 294 -18.55 10.66 39.41
N THR A 295 -18.60 11.04 40.67
CA THR A 295 -19.58 10.47 41.63
C THR A 295 -20.07 11.50 42.65
N GLN A 296 -19.65 12.78 42.56
CA GLN A 296 -19.99 13.80 43.50
C GLN A 296 -20.55 15.06 42.85
N THR A 297 -21.37 15.79 43.60
CA THR A 297 -22.05 17.03 43.20
C THR A 297 -21.12 18.17 42.79
N ASP A 298 -19.81 18.04 43.06
CA ASP A 298 -18.79 19.06 42.82
C ASP A 298 -17.83 18.57 41.73
N ARG A 299 -18.02 19.08 40.51
CA ARG A 299 -17.16 18.78 39.37
C ARG A 299 -16.00 19.77 39.34
N PHE A 300 -14.75 19.26 39.51
CA PHE A 300 -13.56 20.03 39.23
C PHE A 300 -13.16 19.81 37.79
N SER A 301 -12.97 20.90 37.03
CA SER A 301 -12.36 20.88 35.69
C SER A 301 -11.36 22.03 35.62
N TYR A 302 -10.18 21.74 35.16
CA TYR A 302 -9.12 22.71 34.92
C TYR A 302 -8.44 22.47 33.60
N THR A 303 -8.42 23.50 32.76
CA THR A 303 -7.84 23.41 31.40
C THR A 303 -6.62 24.32 31.31
N ARG A 304 -5.53 23.81 30.71
CA ARG A 304 -4.31 24.56 30.48
C ARG A 304 -3.56 24.16 29.21
N LEU A 305 -2.82 25.16 28.66
CA LEU A 305 -1.85 24.97 27.60
C LEU A 305 -0.47 24.65 28.21
N GLU A 306 0.11 23.53 27.84
CA GLU A 306 1.36 23.00 28.34
C GLU A 306 2.33 22.66 27.21
N PRO A 307 3.63 23.00 27.35
CA PRO A 307 4.63 22.54 26.40
C PRO A 307 4.99 21.07 26.65
N ALA A 308 5.22 20.34 25.54
CA ALA A 308 5.69 18.97 25.59
C ALA A 308 6.78 18.73 24.55
N VAL A 309 7.72 17.85 24.88
CA VAL A 309 8.75 17.38 23.95
C VAL A 309 8.84 15.87 24.03
N GLY A 310 9.20 15.22 22.93
CA GLY A 310 9.26 13.77 22.95
C GLY A 310 9.90 13.16 21.73
N LEU A 311 9.75 11.85 21.66
CA LEU A 311 10.27 11.02 20.59
C LEU A 311 9.18 10.07 20.12
N THR A 312 8.96 9.99 18.83
CA THR A 312 8.11 8.98 18.20
C THR A 312 8.96 8.02 17.39
N PHE A 313 8.65 6.73 17.53
CA PHE A 313 9.31 5.66 16.80
C PHE A 313 8.24 4.75 16.19
N ARG A 314 8.46 4.31 14.94
CA ARG A 314 7.64 3.31 14.26
C ARG A 314 8.52 2.23 13.65
N TYR A 315 8.08 0.99 13.80
CA TYR A 315 8.63 -0.16 13.10
C TYR A 315 7.57 -0.73 12.16
N HIS A 316 7.85 -0.68 10.85
CA HIS A 316 6.93 -1.14 9.80
C HIS A 316 7.12 -2.64 9.60
N PHE A 317 6.16 -3.44 10.05
CA PHE A 317 6.22 -4.90 9.91
C PHE A 317 5.42 -5.43 8.71
N TRP A 318 4.56 -4.60 8.14
CA TRP A 318 3.85 -4.90 6.90
C TRP A 318 3.76 -3.67 6.02
N GLN A 319 4.01 -3.88 4.69
CA GLN A 319 3.93 -2.81 3.70
C GLN A 319 3.47 -3.37 2.36
N GLN A 320 2.63 -2.60 1.66
CA GLN A 320 2.10 -2.96 0.36
C GLN A 320 1.81 -1.71 -0.46
N ASN A 321 2.15 -1.72 -1.76
CA ASN A 321 1.68 -0.69 -2.68
C ASN A 321 0.28 -1.08 -3.19
N SER A 322 -0.69 -0.20 -3.00
CA SER A 322 -2.05 -0.37 -3.53
C SER A 322 -2.08 -0.31 -5.06
N PHE A 323 -3.17 -0.76 -5.66
CA PHE A 323 -3.40 -0.54 -7.09
C PHE A 323 -3.33 0.96 -7.42
N PRO A 324 -2.60 1.33 -8.49
CA PRO A 324 -2.50 2.71 -8.92
C PRO A 324 -3.86 3.30 -9.28
N ARG A 325 -4.12 4.53 -8.82
CA ARG A 325 -5.36 5.27 -9.11
C ARG A 325 -5.05 6.75 -9.34
N TYR A 326 -5.89 7.45 -10.05
CA TYR A 326 -5.79 8.90 -10.17
C TYR A 326 -6.34 9.60 -8.93
N SER A 327 -5.69 10.68 -8.54
CA SER A 327 -6.12 11.48 -7.41
C SER A 327 -6.15 12.97 -7.76
N ALA A 328 -7.33 13.57 -7.60
CA ALA A 328 -7.51 15.01 -7.75
C ALA A 328 -6.69 15.81 -6.72
N LEU A 329 -6.46 15.25 -5.53
CA LEU A 329 -5.64 15.86 -4.47
C LEU A 329 -4.19 16.07 -4.89
N PHE A 330 -3.69 15.29 -5.84
CA PHE A 330 -2.32 15.36 -6.37
C PHE A 330 -2.25 15.87 -7.80
N GLY A 331 -3.22 16.70 -8.23
CA GLY A 331 -3.24 17.33 -9.55
C GLY A 331 -3.49 16.34 -10.68
N ASN A 332 -4.41 15.41 -10.49
CA ASN A 332 -4.77 14.35 -11.44
C ASN A 332 -3.57 13.48 -11.86
N LYS A 333 -2.64 13.25 -10.94
CA LYS A 333 -1.56 12.31 -11.13
C LYS A 333 -1.98 10.92 -10.72
N ARG A 334 -1.39 9.93 -11.38
CA ARG A 334 -1.55 8.54 -11.04
C ARG A 334 -0.69 8.21 -9.82
N ILE A 335 -1.33 7.81 -8.75
CA ILE A 335 -0.69 7.53 -7.48
C ILE A 335 -1.00 6.11 -7.00
N SER A 336 -0.09 5.54 -6.27
CA SER A 336 -0.28 4.37 -5.43
C SER A 336 -0.02 4.78 -3.98
N GLU A 337 -0.83 4.28 -3.08
CA GLU A 337 -0.62 4.41 -1.64
C GLU A 337 0.25 3.23 -1.19
N ARG A 338 1.36 3.53 -0.52
CA ARG A 338 2.13 2.53 0.19
C ARG A 338 1.55 2.38 1.57
N ASP A 339 0.59 1.45 1.69
CA ASP A 339 -0.01 1.10 2.97
C ASP A 339 1.03 0.47 3.89
N ARG A 340 1.00 0.85 5.16
CA ARG A 340 1.90 0.36 6.20
C ARG A 340 1.11 0.02 7.46
N ILE A 341 1.45 -1.10 8.08
CA ILE A 341 1.06 -1.41 9.44
C ILE A 341 2.34 -1.40 10.28
N SER A 342 2.31 -0.67 11.38
CA SER A 342 3.51 -0.39 12.15
C SER A 342 3.27 -0.56 13.64
N LEU A 343 4.25 -1.10 14.35
CA LEU A 343 4.35 -0.89 15.78
C LEU A 343 4.70 0.59 16.01
N HIS A 344 3.88 1.28 16.76
CA HIS A 344 4.06 2.69 17.14
C HIS A 344 4.48 2.79 18.59
N SER A 345 5.53 3.54 18.88
CA SER A 345 5.96 3.86 20.23
C SER A 345 6.21 5.35 20.35
N LYS A 346 5.76 5.94 21.45
CA LYS A 346 5.92 7.36 21.70
C LYS A 346 6.24 7.62 23.17
N VAL A 347 7.20 8.50 23.41
CA VAL A 347 7.54 8.98 24.73
C VAL A 347 7.48 10.50 24.68
N MET A 348 6.67 11.09 25.58
CA MET A 348 6.48 12.54 25.70
C MET A 348 6.79 12.98 27.12
N LEU A 349 7.53 14.06 27.25
CA LEU A 349 7.76 14.78 28.48
C LEU A 349 7.03 16.12 28.41
N SER A 350 6.06 16.33 29.27
CA SER A 350 5.33 17.59 29.42
C SER A 350 5.57 18.22 30.78
N TYR A 351 5.52 19.54 30.79
CA TYR A 351 5.57 20.31 32.06
C TYR A 351 4.18 20.82 32.38
N SER A 352 3.67 20.42 33.56
CA SER A 352 2.37 20.82 34.05
C SER A 352 2.53 21.74 35.28
N SER A 353 1.76 22.80 35.31
CA SER A 353 1.67 23.68 36.50
C SER A 353 0.27 24.30 36.54
N PHE A 354 -0.24 24.55 37.74
CA PHE A 354 -1.58 25.11 38.01
C PHE A 354 -1.48 26.44 38.73
N PRO A 355 -1.07 27.55 38.09
CA PRO A 355 -0.67 28.80 38.77
C PRO A 355 -1.82 29.51 39.50
N ARG A 356 -3.09 29.18 39.19
CA ARG A 356 -4.25 29.76 39.87
C ARG A 356 -4.79 28.90 41.01
N ILE A 357 -4.09 27.83 41.34
CA ILE A 357 -4.48 26.91 42.39
C ILE A 357 -3.38 26.88 43.45
N GLU A 358 -3.61 27.48 44.59
CA GLU A 358 -2.68 27.42 45.75
C GLU A 358 -2.57 25.99 46.27
N GLY A 359 -1.37 25.56 46.56
CA GLY A 359 -1.07 24.19 46.98
C GLY A 359 -1.02 23.18 45.80
N SER A 360 -1.19 23.66 44.58
CA SER A 360 -1.17 22.81 43.38
C SER A 360 0.27 22.36 43.07
N PRO A 361 0.45 21.08 42.81
CA PRO A 361 1.73 20.56 42.37
C PRO A 361 2.09 21.07 40.99
N ALA A 362 3.34 21.46 40.78
CA ALA A 362 3.91 21.71 39.46
C ALA A 362 5.02 20.69 39.20
N GLY A 363 5.11 20.15 38.03
CA GLY A 363 6.11 19.13 37.73
C GLY A 363 6.05 18.60 36.32
N LEU A 364 6.81 17.55 36.12
CA LEU A 364 6.92 16.89 34.85
C LEU A 364 6.02 15.64 34.78
N TYR A 365 5.48 15.38 33.59
CA TYR A 365 4.84 14.12 33.23
C TYR A 365 5.64 13.43 32.14
N LEU A 366 5.95 12.17 32.31
CA LEU A 366 6.44 11.29 31.26
C LEU A 366 5.28 10.40 30.83
N THR A 367 4.84 10.58 29.58
CA THR A 367 3.85 9.69 28.96
C THR A 367 4.56 8.76 28.00
N ALA A 368 4.43 7.44 28.22
CA ALA A 368 5.01 6.40 27.37
C ALA A 368 3.88 5.53 26.80
N LEU A 369 3.82 5.44 25.49
CA LEU A 369 2.75 4.78 24.75
C LEU A 369 3.33 3.79 23.74
N VAL A 370 2.63 2.65 23.57
CA VAL A 370 2.90 1.65 22.53
C VAL A 370 1.58 1.25 21.89
N GLY A 371 1.57 1.08 20.58
CA GLY A 371 0.35 0.79 19.86
C GLY A 371 0.58 0.42 18.41
N ILE A 372 -0.48 0.50 17.61
CA ILE A 372 -0.48 0.18 16.20
C ILE A 372 -0.80 1.44 15.41
N ALA A 373 -0.07 1.61 14.31
CA ALA A 373 -0.26 2.70 13.37
C ALA A 373 -0.58 2.14 11.98
N PHE A 374 -1.54 2.79 11.31
CA PHE A 374 -2.03 2.46 9.97
C PHE A 374 -1.90 3.70 9.08
N GLY A 375 -1.42 3.51 7.87
CA GLY A 375 -1.27 4.59 6.91
C GLY A 375 0.03 4.43 6.13
N GLY A 376 0.41 5.45 5.38
CA GLY A 376 1.57 5.30 4.54
C GLY A 376 1.95 6.56 3.79
N ARG A 377 2.70 6.35 2.71
CA ARG A 377 3.11 7.41 1.78
C ARG A 377 2.54 7.17 0.40
N TYR A 378 2.29 8.28 -0.27
CA TYR A 378 1.87 8.24 -1.66
C TYR A 378 3.10 8.18 -2.59
N HIS A 379 2.94 7.52 -3.73
CA HIS A 379 3.95 7.38 -4.77
C HIS A 379 3.32 7.71 -6.13
N ASN A 380 4.03 8.44 -6.96
CA ASN A 380 3.69 8.53 -8.38
C ASN A 380 3.97 7.18 -9.01
N VAL A 381 3.13 6.78 -9.96
CA VAL A 381 3.27 5.53 -10.70
C VAL A 381 3.39 5.84 -12.19
N GLU A 382 4.47 5.38 -12.79
CA GLU A 382 4.78 5.51 -14.21
C GLU A 382 4.90 4.15 -14.89
#